data_656489faba232f29129645bbc34152eb
#
_entry.id   656489faba232f29129645bbc34152eb
#
_cell.length_a   1.000
_cell.length_b   1.000
_cell.length_c   1.000
_cell.angle_alpha   90.00
_cell.angle_beta   90.00
_cell.angle_gamma   90.00
#
_symmetry.space_group_name_H-M   'P 1'
#
loop_
_entity.id
_entity.type
_entity.pdbx_description
1 polymer ?
#
loop_
_entity_poly.entity_id
_entity_poly.type
_entity_poly.pdbx_seq_one_letter_code
_entity_poly.pdbx_strand_id
1 'polypeptide(L)'
;ILATDLSLSYGMRGQYHHSWDEIGHNGSKSLAIWESDDLVNWTEQRLAKIGDEQFGCLWAPDVIYDKKAEDYVVHWSSSHARNNYGEKAIFYSRTKDFKEFSKPEILYEWKEHDIIDSALYEEDGSYYLFVKCGQNPARILLLRSDEITGPYTRIEAFDKSMETIEEGKYEAATAVKLEDGRWCLFLDYYGVPGDRKSTRL
;
A
#
# COMPACT_ATOMS: atom_id res chain seq x y z
N ILE A 1 2.24 14.45 1.20
CA ILE A 1 2.17 13.22 2.05
C ILE A 1 0.78 12.66 1.95
N LEU A 2 0.71 11.34 1.74
CA LEU A 2 -0.52 10.55 1.90
C LEU A 2 -0.33 9.60 3.07
N ALA A 3 -1.38 9.42 3.88
CA ALA A 3 -1.34 8.49 5.00
C ALA A 3 -2.70 7.86 5.28
N THR A 4 -2.68 6.70 5.93
CA THR A 4 -3.88 6.09 6.52
C THR A 4 -4.48 7.03 7.57
N ASP A 5 -5.78 7.26 7.48
CA ASP A 5 -6.52 7.98 8.52
C ASP A 5 -6.78 7.04 9.71
N LEU A 6 -5.74 6.85 10.51
CA LEU A 6 -5.78 6.03 11.73
C LEU A 6 -4.79 6.55 12.77
N SER A 7 -5.27 7.43 13.63
CA SER A 7 -4.44 7.90 14.74
C SER A 7 -4.26 6.82 15.81
N LEU A 8 -3.05 6.71 16.35
CA LEU A 8 -2.75 5.76 17.41
C LEU A 8 -3.60 6.00 18.67
N SER A 9 -3.81 7.27 19.03
CA SER A 9 -4.52 7.64 20.26
C SER A 9 -6.04 7.64 20.09
N TYR A 10 -6.54 8.35 19.08
CA TYR A 10 -7.99 8.54 18.88
C TYR A 10 -8.62 7.38 18.12
N GLY A 11 -7.98 6.88 17.05
CA GLY A 11 -8.47 5.77 16.26
C GLY A 11 -8.21 4.43 16.95
N MET A 12 -6.94 3.98 16.95
CA MET A 12 -6.59 2.64 17.41
C MET A 12 -7.02 2.38 18.85
N ARG A 13 -6.68 3.26 19.81
CA ARG A 13 -6.99 3.06 21.23
C ARG A 13 -8.39 3.50 21.61
N GLY A 14 -8.86 4.61 21.05
CA GLY A 14 -10.16 5.18 21.38
C GLY A 14 -11.31 4.51 20.64
N GLN A 15 -11.45 4.82 19.35
CA GLN A 15 -12.61 4.41 18.55
C GLN A 15 -12.69 2.90 18.33
N TYR A 16 -11.55 2.23 18.06
CA TYR A 16 -11.51 0.83 17.66
C TYR A 16 -11.04 -0.13 18.76
N HIS A 17 -10.74 0.36 19.95
CA HIS A 17 -10.37 -0.46 21.12
C HIS A 17 -9.29 -1.53 20.85
N HIS A 18 -8.31 -1.21 20.01
CA HIS A 18 -7.26 -2.12 19.51
C HIS A 18 -7.77 -3.31 18.67
N SER A 19 -9.01 -3.30 18.19
CA SER A 19 -9.54 -4.33 17.32
C SER A 19 -9.15 -4.11 15.86
N TRP A 20 -8.24 -4.92 15.35
CA TRP A 20 -7.89 -4.90 13.93
C TRP A 20 -9.06 -5.30 13.03
N ASP A 21 -9.95 -6.17 13.51
CA ASP A 21 -11.17 -6.54 12.79
C ASP A 21 -12.10 -5.33 12.62
N GLU A 22 -12.33 -4.57 13.70
CA GLU A 22 -13.12 -3.34 13.63
C GLU A 22 -12.49 -2.31 12.69
N ILE A 23 -11.18 -2.10 12.77
CA ILE A 23 -10.46 -1.20 11.87
C ILE A 23 -10.57 -1.66 10.42
N GLY A 24 -10.51 -2.97 10.19
CA GLY A 24 -10.62 -3.56 8.87
C GLY A 24 -12.03 -3.49 8.27
N HIS A 25 -13.09 -3.48 9.09
CA HIS A 25 -14.49 -3.43 8.64
C HIS A 25 -15.08 -2.00 8.67
N ASN A 26 -14.81 -1.28 9.75
CA ASN A 26 -15.43 0.01 10.06
C ASN A 26 -14.42 1.17 10.08
N GLY A 27 -13.26 0.99 9.45
CA GLY A 27 -12.22 1.99 9.35
C GLY A 27 -12.59 3.19 8.51
N SER A 28 -11.73 4.20 8.49
CA SER A 28 -11.93 5.40 7.69
C SER A 28 -12.02 5.09 6.19
N LYS A 29 -12.88 5.81 5.50
CA LYS A 29 -13.03 5.80 4.05
C LYS A 29 -12.26 6.94 3.38
N SER A 30 -11.38 7.59 4.14
CA SER A 30 -10.58 8.74 3.72
C SER A 30 -9.09 8.46 3.86
N LEU A 31 -8.29 9.18 3.10
CA LEU A 31 -6.85 9.32 3.30
C LEU A 31 -6.54 10.68 3.91
N ALA A 32 -5.57 10.72 4.80
CA ALA A 32 -5.01 11.97 5.32
C ALA A 32 -3.98 12.52 4.34
N ILE A 33 -4.09 13.81 4.02
CA ILE A 33 -3.24 14.50 3.03
C ILE A 33 -2.65 15.77 3.62
N TRP A 34 -1.37 15.99 3.36
CA TRP A 34 -0.64 17.24 3.57
C TRP A 34 0.11 17.60 2.29
N GLU A 35 0.19 18.87 2.00
CA GLU A 35 0.85 19.40 0.81
C GLU A 35 1.96 20.37 1.22
N SER A 36 3.05 20.41 0.44
CA SER A 36 4.18 21.31 0.65
C SER A 36 4.88 21.57 -0.67
N ASP A 37 5.34 22.79 -0.87
CA ASP A 37 6.14 23.19 -2.02
C ASP A 37 7.67 23.10 -1.75
N ASP A 38 8.07 22.97 -0.48
CA ASP A 38 9.47 23.06 -0.06
C ASP A 38 9.91 21.92 0.91
N LEU A 39 9.02 20.98 1.25
CA LEU A 39 9.19 19.88 2.20
C LEU A 39 9.47 20.32 3.66
N VAL A 40 9.36 21.62 3.94
CA VAL A 40 9.58 22.23 5.27
C VAL A 40 8.27 22.78 5.83
N ASN A 41 7.55 23.55 5.01
CA ASN A 41 6.27 24.14 5.38
C ASN A 41 5.13 23.28 4.80
N TRP A 42 4.27 22.75 5.65
CA TRP A 42 3.18 21.86 5.29
C TRP A 42 1.83 22.50 5.56
N THR A 43 0.86 22.22 4.72
CA THR A 43 -0.54 22.60 4.96
C THR A 43 -1.07 21.93 6.21
N GLU A 44 -2.19 22.44 6.72
CA GLU A 44 -3.01 21.69 7.67
C GLU A 44 -3.47 20.37 7.05
N GLN A 45 -3.65 19.35 7.91
CA GLN A 45 -4.19 18.06 7.50
C GLN A 45 -5.58 18.23 6.90
N ARG A 46 -5.81 17.60 5.76
CA ARG A 46 -7.17 17.38 5.25
C ARG A 46 -7.47 15.91 5.04
N LEU A 47 -8.72 15.53 5.11
CA LEU A 47 -9.18 14.20 4.79
C LEU A 47 -9.84 14.21 3.40
N ALA A 48 -9.36 13.33 2.52
CA ALA A 48 -9.96 13.09 1.22
C ALA A 48 -10.76 11.79 1.28
N LYS A 49 -12.10 11.88 1.20
CA LYS A 49 -12.97 10.70 1.14
C LYS A 49 -12.89 10.09 -0.26
N ILE A 50 -12.29 8.91 -0.36
CA ILE A 50 -12.09 8.19 -1.62
C ILE A 50 -12.96 6.93 -1.66
N GLY A 51 -13.03 6.19 -0.56
CA GLY A 51 -13.87 5.01 -0.43
C GLY A 51 -15.33 5.37 -0.19
N ASP A 52 -16.24 4.54 -0.72
CA ASP A 52 -17.66 4.54 -0.33
C ASP A 52 -17.90 3.61 0.86
N GLU A 53 -19.16 3.42 1.24
CA GLU A 53 -19.56 2.61 2.40
C GLU A 53 -19.30 1.09 2.21
N GLN A 54 -18.91 0.65 1.02
CA GLN A 54 -18.57 -0.74 0.75
C GLN A 54 -17.11 -1.08 1.12
N PHE A 55 -16.26 -0.05 1.30
CA PHE A 55 -14.88 -0.24 1.77
C PHE A 55 -14.85 -0.44 3.29
N GLY A 56 -14.06 -1.38 3.78
CA GLY A 56 -13.86 -1.57 5.22
C GLY A 56 -12.82 -0.60 5.81
N CYS A 57 -11.79 -0.29 5.04
CA CYS A 57 -10.69 0.58 5.44
C CYS A 57 -9.95 1.11 4.21
N LEU A 58 -9.08 2.11 4.39
CA LEU A 58 -8.09 2.55 3.39
C LEU A 58 -6.72 2.57 4.06
N TRP A 59 -5.90 1.53 3.84
CA TRP A 59 -4.62 1.36 4.52
C TRP A 59 -3.43 1.50 3.59
N ALA A 60 -2.31 1.96 4.16
CA ALA A 60 -1.01 2.03 3.50
C ALA A 60 -1.11 2.59 2.06
N PRO A 61 -1.57 3.83 1.88
CA PRO A 61 -1.66 4.44 0.57
C PRO A 61 -0.26 4.73 0.01
N ASP A 62 -0.13 4.57 -1.30
CA ASP A 62 1.02 5.04 -2.06
C ASP A 62 0.55 5.67 -3.38
N VAL A 63 1.44 6.33 -4.12
CA VAL A 63 1.09 7.09 -5.32
C VAL A 63 2.19 7.07 -6.36
N ILE A 64 1.80 6.91 -7.62
CA ILE A 64 2.69 7.04 -8.77
C ILE A 64 2.07 7.99 -9.80
N TYR A 65 2.93 8.79 -10.48
CA TYR A 65 2.50 9.65 -11.57
C TYR A 65 2.49 8.87 -12.90
N ASP A 66 1.34 8.86 -13.57
CA ASP A 66 1.18 8.29 -14.90
C ASP A 66 1.49 9.35 -15.96
N LYS A 67 2.68 9.26 -16.56
CA LYS A 67 3.13 10.20 -17.61
C LYS A 67 2.28 10.15 -18.88
N LYS A 68 1.59 9.01 -19.17
CA LYS A 68 0.75 8.87 -20.36
C LYS A 68 -0.60 9.56 -20.18
N ALA A 69 -1.20 9.42 -19.01
CA ALA A 69 -2.51 10.00 -18.69
C ALA A 69 -2.42 11.41 -18.07
N GLU A 70 -1.21 11.84 -17.71
CA GLU A 70 -0.94 13.12 -17.03
C GLU A 70 -1.76 13.27 -15.74
N ASP A 71 -1.83 12.17 -14.95
CA ASP A 71 -2.51 12.14 -13.66
C ASP A 71 -1.76 11.22 -12.67
N TYR A 72 -2.27 11.11 -11.46
CA TYR A 72 -1.73 10.27 -10.42
C TYR A 72 -2.60 9.03 -10.22
N VAL A 73 -1.98 7.88 -10.06
CA VAL A 73 -2.61 6.65 -9.57
C VAL A 73 -2.31 6.54 -8.08
N VAL A 74 -3.32 6.79 -7.26
CA VAL A 74 -3.27 6.60 -5.81
C VAL A 74 -3.82 5.20 -5.52
N HIS A 75 -3.07 4.38 -4.81
CA HIS A 75 -3.47 3.01 -4.49
C HIS A 75 -3.35 2.72 -3.00
N TRP A 76 -4.15 1.78 -2.51
CA TRP A 76 -4.23 1.43 -1.09
C TRP A 76 -4.76 0.01 -0.88
N SER A 77 -4.58 -0.51 0.31
CA SER A 77 -5.11 -1.81 0.74
C SER A 77 -6.48 -1.67 1.37
N SER A 78 -7.43 -2.54 1.02
CA SER A 78 -8.75 -2.52 1.63
C SER A 78 -9.45 -3.89 1.66
N SER A 79 -10.20 -4.14 2.72
CA SER A 79 -11.32 -5.09 2.72
C SER A 79 -12.53 -4.45 2.06
N HIS A 80 -13.44 -5.26 1.52
CA HIS A 80 -14.57 -4.73 0.75
C HIS A 80 -15.81 -5.62 0.87
N ALA A 81 -17.00 -5.03 0.85
CA ALA A 81 -18.28 -5.74 0.95
C ALA A 81 -18.48 -6.82 -0.13
N ARG A 82 -17.85 -6.67 -1.32
CA ARG A 82 -17.93 -7.63 -2.43
C ARG A 82 -17.48 -9.06 -2.08
N ASN A 83 -16.61 -9.22 -1.07
CA ASN A 83 -16.16 -10.50 -0.52
C ASN A 83 -16.47 -10.63 0.98
N ASN A 84 -17.51 -9.93 1.44
CA ASN A 84 -17.94 -9.91 2.84
C ASN A 84 -16.82 -9.45 3.81
N TYR A 85 -16.02 -8.47 3.39
CA TYR A 85 -14.89 -7.92 4.13
C TYR A 85 -13.82 -8.97 4.52
N GLY A 86 -13.70 -10.02 3.72
CA GLY A 86 -12.65 -11.02 3.85
C GLY A 86 -11.28 -10.50 3.42
N GLU A 87 -10.56 -11.31 2.64
CA GLU A 87 -9.22 -10.97 2.18
C GLU A 87 -9.16 -9.61 1.49
N LYS A 88 -8.16 -8.82 1.89
CA LYS A 88 -7.92 -7.49 1.35
C LYS A 88 -7.32 -7.55 -0.05
N ALA A 89 -7.59 -6.52 -0.81
CA ALA A 89 -7.02 -6.31 -2.14
C ALA A 89 -6.41 -4.91 -2.22
N ILE A 90 -5.59 -4.68 -3.24
CA ILE A 90 -5.12 -3.35 -3.59
C ILE A 90 -6.14 -2.73 -4.54
N PHE A 91 -6.65 -1.58 -4.15
CA PHE A 91 -7.51 -0.72 -4.95
C PHE A 91 -6.73 0.50 -5.41
N TYR A 92 -7.22 1.18 -6.44
CA TYR A 92 -6.69 2.45 -6.89
C TYR A 92 -7.79 3.41 -7.33
N SER A 93 -7.46 4.69 -7.31
CA SER A 93 -8.20 5.78 -7.96
C SER A 93 -7.22 6.70 -8.67
N ARG A 94 -7.70 7.39 -9.71
CA ARG A 94 -6.95 8.40 -10.43
C ARG A 94 -7.32 9.79 -9.95
N THR A 95 -6.35 10.70 -9.92
CA THR A 95 -6.56 12.10 -9.57
C THR A 95 -5.54 12.99 -10.27
N LYS A 96 -5.92 14.24 -10.56
CA LYS A 96 -4.99 15.26 -11.08
C LYS A 96 -4.52 16.22 -10.01
N ASP A 97 -5.26 16.35 -8.93
CA ASP A 97 -5.12 17.43 -7.95
C ASP A 97 -5.29 17.00 -6.49
N PHE A 98 -5.44 15.70 -6.25
CA PHE A 98 -5.73 15.11 -4.93
C PHE A 98 -6.99 15.66 -4.25
N LYS A 99 -7.90 16.29 -5.01
CA LYS A 99 -9.22 16.78 -4.54
C LYS A 99 -10.34 15.94 -5.11
N GLU A 100 -10.32 15.74 -6.43
CA GLU A 100 -11.27 14.88 -7.13
C GLU A 100 -10.61 13.56 -7.48
N PHE A 101 -11.31 12.45 -7.19
CA PHE A 101 -10.83 11.10 -7.42
C PHE A 101 -11.79 10.32 -8.32
N SER A 102 -11.25 9.50 -9.21
CA SER A 102 -12.06 8.57 -9.97
C SER A 102 -12.73 7.54 -9.04
N LYS A 103 -13.76 6.85 -9.53
CA LYS A 103 -14.30 5.68 -8.81
C LYS A 103 -13.18 4.67 -8.58
N PRO A 104 -13.07 4.09 -7.36
CA PRO A 104 -12.10 3.06 -7.06
C PRO A 104 -12.25 1.80 -7.92
N GLU A 105 -11.13 1.26 -8.37
CA GLU A 105 -11.02 -0.01 -9.09
C GLU A 105 -9.98 -0.91 -8.43
N ILE A 106 -9.99 -2.20 -8.77
CA ILE A 106 -9.01 -3.15 -8.23
C ILE A 106 -7.73 -3.04 -9.05
N LEU A 107 -6.61 -2.82 -8.37
CA LEU A 107 -5.27 -2.88 -8.96
C LEU A 107 -4.72 -4.30 -8.94
N TYR A 108 -4.84 -4.97 -7.79
CA TYR A 108 -4.40 -6.35 -7.63
C TYR A 108 -5.14 -7.06 -6.49
N GLU A 109 -5.48 -8.32 -6.71
CA GLU A 109 -6.04 -9.21 -5.69
C GLU A 109 -5.52 -10.64 -5.83
N TRP A 110 -5.45 -11.35 -4.73
CA TRP A 110 -5.30 -12.79 -4.68
C TRP A 110 -6.35 -13.36 -3.73
N LYS A 111 -7.35 -14.04 -4.27
CA LYS A 111 -8.59 -14.39 -3.55
C LYS A 111 -8.39 -15.23 -2.29
N GLU A 112 -7.29 -15.99 -2.20
CA GLU A 112 -7.00 -16.87 -1.07
C GLU A 112 -6.14 -16.20 0.01
N HIS A 113 -5.68 -14.97 -0.19
CA HIS A 113 -4.74 -14.31 0.71
C HIS A 113 -4.98 -12.80 0.80
N ASP A 114 -4.81 -12.25 2.00
CA ASP A 114 -4.69 -10.81 2.18
C ASP A 114 -3.54 -10.24 1.35
N ILE A 115 -3.82 -9.20 0.58
CA ILE A 115 -2.83 -8.42 -0.14
C ILE A 115 -2.86 -7.00 0.39
N ILE A 116 -1.74 -6.56 0.98
CA ILE A 116 -1.60 -5.22 1.58
C ILE A 116 -0.24 -4.60 1.29
N ASP A 117 -0.04 -3.36 1.72
CA ASP A 117 1.24 -2.63 1.68
C ASP A 117 1.85 -2.59 0.29
N SER A 118 1.12 -2.05 -0.66
CA SER A 118 1.57 -1.94 -2.04
C SER A 118 2.53 -0.77 -2.26
N ALA A 119 3.58 -1.00 -3.08
CA ALA A 119 4.46 0.03 -3.59
C ALA A 119 4.68 -0.18 -5.09
N LEU A 120 4.50 0.86 -5.90
CA LEU A 120 4.47 0.78 -7.35
C LEU A 120 5.56 1.65 -7.97
N TYR A 121 6.36 1.05 -8.87
CA TYR A 121 7.49 1.71 -9.54
C TYR A 121 7.42 1.51 -11.04
N GLU A 122 7.98 2.47 -11.79
CA GLU A 122 8.16 2.38 -13.24
C GLU A 122 9.66 2.26 -13.55
N GLU A 123 10.01 1.33 -14.43
CA GLU A 123 11.35 1.14 -14.98
C GLU A 123 11.25 0.74 -16.44
N ASP A 124 11.84 1.56 -17.31
CA ASP A 124 11.92 1.31 -18.77
C ASP A 124 10.57 0.95 -19.42
N GLY A 125 9.49 1.64 -19.00
CA GLY A 125 8.15 1.45 -19.52
C GLY A 125 7.41 0.23 -18.98
N SER A 126 7.98 -0.49 -18.02
CA SER A 126 7.32 -1.56 -17.28
C SER A 126 7.02 -1.10 -15.85
N TYR A 127 5.96 -1.64 -15.28
CA TYR A 127 5.52 -1.32 -13.92
C TYR A 127 5.75 -2.50 -13.00
N TYR A 128 6.32 -2.23 -11.83
CA TYR A 128 6.69 -3.21 -10.82
C TYR A 128 5.94 -2.91 -9.54
N LEU A 129 5.12 -3.86 -9.11
CA LEU A 129 4.29 -3.75 -7.92
C LEU A 129 4.79 -4.71 -6.84
N PHE A 130 5.30 -4.15 -5.75
CA PHE A 130 5.55 -4.89 -4.52
C PHE A 130 4.27 -4.93 -3.69
N VAL A 131 3.98 -6.09 -3.10
CA VAL A 131 2.87 -6.25 -2.16
C VAL A 131 3.25 -7.23 -1.06
N LYS A 132 2.70 -7.03 0.13
CA LYS A 132 2.73 -8.05 1.17
C LYS A 132 1.58 -9.02 0.96
N CYS A 133 1.89 -10.31 0.95
CA CYS A 133 0.91 -11.39 0.90
C CYS A 133 0.77 -12.02 2.30
N GLY A 134 -0.48 -12.13 2.79
CA GLY A 134 -0.83 -12.65 4.10
C GLY A 134 -0.77 -14.18 4.24
N GLN A 135 -0.13 -14.91 3.31
CA GLN A 135 0.13 -16.34 3.49
C GLN A 135 1.02 -16.59 4.73
N ASN A 136 1.09 -17.83 5.21
CA ASN A 136 1.93 -18.18 6.35
C ASN A 136 3.15 -19.00 5.93
N PRO A 137 4.40 -18.48 6.10
CA PRO A 137 4.74 -17.14 6.59
C PRO A 137 4.34 -16.02 5.61
N ALA A 138 4.12 -14.80 6.12
CA ALA A 138 3.84 -13.65 5.29
C ALA A 138 5.07 -13.33 4.39
N ARG A 139 4.81 -12.96 3.14
CA ARG A 139 5.87 -12.75 2.13
C ARG A 139 5.64 -11.44 1.38
N ILE A 140 6.74 -10.86 0.93
CA ILE A 140 6.70 -9.82 -0.11
C ILE A 140 6.71 -10.51 -1.47
N LEU A 141 5.80 -10.10 -2.33
CA LEU A 141 5.75 -10.50 -3.74
C LEU A 141 6.15 -9.33 -4.62
N LEU A 142 6.77 -9.63 -5.74
CA LEU A 142 7.02 -8.68 -6.82
C LEU A 142 6.25 -9.12 -8.06
N LEU A 143 5.49 -8.18 -8.62
CA LEU A 143 4.70 -8.40 -9.82
C LEU A 143 5.12 -7.39 -10.90
N ARG A 144 4.92 -7.73 -12.17
CA ARG A 144 5.22 -6.89 -13.32
C ARG A 144 4.01 -6.76 -14.24
N SER A 145 3.87 -5.57 -14.83
CA SER A 145 2.92 -5.28 -15.90
C SER A 145 3.55 -4.32 -16.92
N ASP A 146 3.03 -4.32 -18.13
CA ASP A 146 3.36 -3.31 -19.16
C ASP A 146 2.40 -2.10 -19.10
N GLU A 147 1.35 -2.17 -18.26
CA GLU A 147 0.40 -1.08 -18.00
C GLU A 147 0.32 -0.78 -16.51
N ILE A 148 0.18 0.51 -16.15
CA ILE A 148 0.20 1.00 -14.77
C ILE A 148 -0.91 0.39 -13.89
N THR A 149 -2.05 0.07 -14.47
CA THR A 149 -3.19 -0.55 -13.78
C THR A 149 -3.31 -2.05 -13.98
N GLY A 150 -2.26 -2.69 -14.53
CA GLY A 150 -2.22 -4.13 -14.75
C GLY A 150 -2.78 -4.58 -16.11
N PRO A 151 -2.99 -5.86 -16.33
CA PRO A 151 -2.87 -6.94 -15.33
C PRO A 151 -1.43 -7.21 -14.90
N TYR A 152 -1.26 -7.53 -13.62
CA TYR A 152 0.03 -7.80 -13.01
C TYR A 152 0.32 -9.30 -12.96
N THR A 153 1.54 -9.69 -13.32
CA THR A 153 2.01 -11.08 -13.27
C THR A 153 3.16 -11.21 -12.27
N ARG A 154 3.09 -12.22 -11.43
CA ARG A 154 4.09 -12.50 -10.37
C ARG A 154 5.45 -12.86 -11.00
N ILE A 155 6.52 -12.36 -10.41
CA ILE A 155 7.91 -12.67 -10.76
C ILE A 155 8.42 -13.77 -9.82
N GLU A 156 8.29 -15.04 -10.22
CA GLU A 156 8.70 -16.19 -9.40
C GLU A 156 10.20 -16.20 -9.05
N ALA A 157 11.04 -15.59 -9.89
CA ALA A 157 12.47 -15.46 -9.59
C ALA A 157 12.74 -14.60 -8.36
N PHE A 158 11.90 -13.57 -8.13
CA PHE A 158 11.96 -12.76 -6.91
C PHE A 158 11.59 -13.60 -5.68
N ASP A 159 10.56 -14.42 -5.78
CA ASP A 159 10.11 -15.28 -4.68
C ASP A 159 11.24 -16.22 -4.23
N LYS A 160 11.94 -16.84 -5.20
CA LYS A 160 13.08 -17.71 -4.93
C LYS A 160 14.23 -16.96 -4.26
N SER A 161 14.46 -15.70 -4.63
CA SER A 161 15.47 -14.85 -3.98
C SER A 161 15.09 -14.53 -2.54
N MET A 162 13.81 -14.21 -2.29
CA MET A 162 13.31 -13.95 -0.94
C MET A 162 13.42 -15.17 -0.02
N GLU A 163 13.33 -16.39 -0.54
CA GLU A 163 13.52 -17.63 0.23
C GLU A 163 14.96 -17.80 0.77
N THR A 164 15.93 -17.08 0.21
CA THR A 164 17.34 -17.09 0.67
C THR A 164 17.62 -16.08 1.77
N ILE A 165 16.67 -15.18 2.06
CA ILE A 165 16.77 -14.21 3.13
C ILE A 165 16.39 -14.90 4.45
N GLU A 166 16.88 -14.37 5.57
CA GLU A 166 16.57 -14.89 6.91
C GLU A 166 15.06 -15.08 7.08
N GLU A 167 14.64 -16.21 7.66
CA GLU A 167 13.24 -16.49 7.94
C GLU A 167 12.62 -15.39 8.81
N GLY A 168 11.57 -14.75 8.31
CA GLY A 168 10.91 -13.67 9.03
C GLY A 168 9.64 -13.21 8.33
N LYS A 169 8.96 -12.31 9.01
CA LYS A 169 7.78 -11.64 8.50
C LYS A 169 8.17 -10.25 8.04
N TYR A 170 7.96 -9.97 6.76
CA TYR A 170 8.30 -8.68 6.15
C TYR A 170 7.05 -7.98 5.68
N GLU A 171 7.05 -6.64 5.77
CA GLU A 171 6.00 -5.75 5.26
C GLU A 171 6.58 -4.43 4.73
N ALA A 172 5.73 -3.54 4.23
CA ALA A 172 6.04 -2.17 3.84
C ALA A 172 7.24 -2.06 2.89
N ALA A 173 7.23 -2.80 1.79
CA ALA A 173 8.28 -2.77 0.79
C ALA A 173 8.45 -1.35 0.21
N THR A 174 9.67 -0.84 0.22
CA THR A 174 10.05 0.43 -0.42
C THR A 174 11.32 0.23 -1.22
N ALA A 175 11.33 0.60 -2.49
CA ALA A 175 12.48 0.44 -3.36
C ALA A 175 13.05 1.80 -3.79
N VAL A 176 14.37 1.88 -3.86
CA VAL A 176 15.09 3.08 -4.31
C VAL A 176 16.11 2.69 -5.37
N LYS A 177 16.10 3.38 -6.50
CA LYS A 177 17.13 3.22 -7.54
C LYS A 177 18.39 3.96 -7.12
N LEU A 178 19.50 3.24 -7.09
CA LEU A 178 20.81 3.78 -6.76
C LEU A 178 21.46 4.43 -7.99
N GLU A 179 22.48 5.25 -7.79
CA GLU A 179 23.21 5.95 -8.87
C GLU A 179 23.90 5.00 -9.85
N ASP A 180 24.28 3.80 -9.40
CA ASP A 180 24.89 2.76 -10.23
C ASP A 180 23.87 1.90 -11.02
N GLY A 181 22.59 2.25 -10.95
CA GLY A 181 21.49 1.59 -11.64
C GLY A 181 20.89 0.38 -10.92
N ARG A 182 21.45 -0.03 -9.80
CA ARG A 182 20.88 -1.09 -8.95
C ARG A 182 19.66 -0.58 -8.19
N TRP A 183 18.79 -1.49 -7.80
CA TRP A 183 17.69 -1.21 -6.88
C TRP A 183 18.03 -1.70 -5.48
N CYS A 184 17.74 -0.89 -4.47
CA CYS A 184 17.81 -1.24 -3.06
C CYS A 184 16.38 -1.39 -2.55
N LEU A 185 16.05 -2.55 -1.98
CA LEU A 185 14.75 -2.86 -1.39
C LEU A 185 14.85 -2.75 0.14
N PHE A 186 14.01 -1.92 0.74
CA PHE A 186 13.85 -1.79 2.18
C PHE A 186 12.58 -2.51 2.60
N LEU A 187 12.65 -3.26 3.68
CA LEU A 187 11.54 -4.03 4.23
C LEU A 187 11.46 -3.83 5.74
N ASP A 188 10.27 -3.69 6.28
CA ASP A 188 10.06 -3.79 7.71
C ASP A 188 10.05 -5.26 8.13
N TYR A 189 10.94 -5.62 9.04
CA TYR A 189 10.98 -6.93 9.67
C TYR A 189 10.19 -6.88 10.98
N TYR A 190 9.11 -7.64 11.09
CA TYR A 190 8.19 -7.56 12.22
C TYR A 190 7.89 -8.93 12.85
N GLY A 191 7.27 -8.91 14.04
CA GLY A 191 6.84 -10.14 14.72
C GLY A 191 7.96 -10.90 15.41
N VAL A 192 9.13 -10.29 15.63
CA VAL A 192 10.23 -10.85 16.42
C VAL A 192 10.12 -10.37 17.87
N PRO A 193 10.27 -11.26 18.89
CA PRO A 193 10.29 -10.81 20.28
C PRO A 193 11.38 -9.77 20.53
N GLY A 194 10.98 -8.58 21.01
CA GLY A 194 11.90 -7.48 21.29
C GLY A 194 12.13 -6.52 20.14
N ASP A 195 11.57 -6.77 18.97
CA ASP A 195 11.64 -5.82 17.86
C ASP A 195 10.70 -4.64 18.10
N ARG A 196 11.30 -3.48 18.27
CA ARG A 196 10.61 -2.20 18.08
C ARG A 196 10.84 -1.88 16.63
N LYS A 197 9.77 -1.72 15.84
CA LYS A 197 9.80 -1.30 14.43
C LYS A 197 11.06 -0.51 14.12
N SER A 198 12.10 -1.19 13.66
CA SER A 198 13.34 -0.56 13.24
C SER A 198 13.48 -0.86 11.76
N THR A 199 13.37 0.17 10.97
CA THR A 199 13.89 0.15 9.60
C THR A 199 15.38 -0.16 9.73
N ARG A 200 15.80 -1.37 9.41
CA ARG A 200 17.23 -1.67 9.30
C ARG A 200 17.66 -1.30 7.89
N LEU A 201 18.50 -0.29 7.83
CA LEU A 201 19.28 0.07 6.67
C LEU A 201 20.33 -0.99 6.39
#